data_58afa932752583cd73ef23658042366e
#
_entry.id   58afa932752583cd73ef23658042366e
#
_cell.length_a   1.000
_cell.length_b   1.000
_cell.length_c   1.000
_cell.angle_alpha   90.00
_cell.angle_beta   90.00
_cell.angle_gamma   90.00
#
_symmetry.space_group_name_H-M   'P 1'
#
loop_
_entity.id
_entity.type
_entity.pdbx_description
1 polymer ?
#
loop_
_entity_poly.entity_id
_entity_poly.type
_entity_poly.pdbx_seq_one_letter_code
_entity_poly.pdbx_strand_id
1 'polypeptide(L)'
;MLRSLLMMMAMLGLAAAAPVRAAGSGHYLFVFSGDQAGKGKDYLAVIDADPASPGYGRLLTSAATDQTSVRPHHTEYEMPASGMLFANDHDANRTFIFNLKDPLHPQVAASFTDMAGFSMAHSFVRLPNGHVLASFQQAGSGVAMAGMPGMMGHAKSGGLVEIDDAGKVVRAVANADPAHPGMPVLPYSLAVLPAIDRVLVTNSPMQRDYLLQSVTYQLFRLSDLKLLGTWPLDPGPSLSGHIGPEEARLGPDGAVYVQTLSCGLQRVTGMDTAKPAAVLVHQFPGSYCGVPTIAGHYLVQSVEGIGGFIVLDIANGAKPVEASRLVIDPRFPSHWTAWDRATNRVVVTSGKAGDRMYLLMLDPNTGSLTIDQTFRDIDGKPGFNFASRVWPHGWTGEGKPHGAVFSR
;
A
#
# COMPACT_ATOMS: atom_id res chain seq x y z
N MET A 1 35.36 -33.53 -68.58
CA MET A 1 34.05 -33.49 -67.92
C MET A 1 34.30 -33.68 -66.47
N LEU A 2 34.40 -32.59 -65.71
CA LEU A 2 34.72 -32.55 -64.30
C LEU A 2 33.43 -32.18 -63.55
N ARG A 3 32.93 -33.08 -62.68
CA ARG A 3 31.76 -32.81 -61.80
C ARG A 3 32.26 -32.30 -60.43
N SER A 4 31.98 -31.03 -60.15
CA SER A 4 32.23 -30.41 -58.84
C SER A 4 31.12 -30.80 -57.85
N LEU A 5 31.54 -31.39 -56.73
CA LEU A 5 30.68 -31.71 -55.60
C LEU A 5 30.74 -30.55 -54.62
N LEU A 6 29.65 -29.82 -54.44
CA LEU A 6 29.50 -28.79 -53.40
C LEU A 6 29.12 -29.48 -52.08
N MET A 7 29.98 -29.36 -51.09
CA MET A 7 29.75 -29.85 -49.73
C MET A 7 29.15 -28.70 -48.92
N MET A 8 27.88 -28.81 -48.54
CA MET A 8 27.14 -27.83 -47.73
C MET A 8 27.37 -28.17 -46.25
N MET A 9 28.19 -27.38 -45.55
CA MET A 9 28.38 -27.47 -44.09
C MET A 9 27.20 -26.79 -43.40
N ALA A 10 26.37 -27.58 -42.73
CA ALA A 10 25.36 -27.06 -41.81
C ALA A 10 26.02 -26.71 -40.46
N MET A 11 26.07 -25.41 -40.15
CA MET A 11 26.46 -24.98 -38.81
C MET A 11 25.24 -25.18 -37.84
N LEU A 12 25.33 -26.16 -37.00
CA LEU A 12 24.47 -26.25 -35.82
C LEU A 12 24.91 -25.19 -34.79
N GLY A 13 24.12 -24.12 -34.67
CA GLY A 13 24.28 -23.15 -33.58
C GLY A 13 23.88 -23.80 -32.27
N LEU A 14 24.84 -24.10 -31.40
CA LEU A 14 24.56 -24.38 -30.00
C LEU A 14 24.03 -23.08 -29.33
N ALA A 15 22.75 -23.02 -29.06
CA ALA A 15 22.22 -22.03 -28.14
C ALA A 15 22.72 -22.40 -26.73
N ALA A 16 23.68 -21.64 -26.22
CA ALA A 16 24.10 -21.73 -24.83
C ALA A 16 22.92 -21.37 -23.93
N ALA A 17 22.38 -22.34 -23.20
CA ALA A 17 21.43 -22.10 -22.13
C ALA A 17 22.11 -21.19 -21.10
N ALA A 18 21.51 -20.03 -20.81
CA ALA A 18 21.98 -19.17 -19.74
C ALA A 18 21.96 -19.97 -18.41
N PRO A 19 22.98 -19.82 -17.56
CA PRO A 19 23.03 -20.55 -16.31
C PRO A 19 21.85 -20.16 -15.44
N VAL A 20 21.04 -21.13 -15.02
CA VAL A 20 20.05 -20.98 -13.96
C VAL A 20 20.84 -20.59 -12.72
N ARG A 21 20.68 -19.34 -12.28
CA ARG A 21 21.31 -18.83 -11.06
C ARG A 21 20.71 -19.60 -9.87
N ALA A 22 21.56 -20.17 -9.04
CA ALA A 22 21.14 -20.76 -7.77
C ALA A 22 20.31 -19.72 -6.99
N ALA A 23 19.24 -20.17 -6.33
CA ALA A 23 18.43 -19.34 -5.42
C ALA A 23 19.35 -18.84 -4.28
N GLY A 24 20.05 -17.78 -4.51
CA GLY A 24 20.83 -17.04 -3.53
C GLY A 24 19.95 -15.95 -2.94
N SER A 25 20.29 -15.48 -1.77
CA SER A 25 19.72 -14.39 -0.99
C SER A 25 19.30 -13.16 -1.84
N GLY A 26 18.32 -13.31 -2.73
CA GLY A 26 17.85 -12.25 -3.59
C GLY A 26 17.00 -11.28 -2.80
N HIS A 27 17.14 -9.99 -3.10
CA HIS A 27 16.26 -8.95 -2.59
C HIS A 27 15.17 -8.67 -3.62
N TYR A 28 13.91 -8.72 -3.22
CA TYR A 28 12.77 -8.69 -4.12
C TYR A 28 11.84 -7.54 -3.80
N LEU A 29 11.18 -7.03 -4.83
CA LEU A 29 10.05 -6.12 -4.71
C LEU A 29 8.79 -6.84 -5.20
N PHE A 30 7.78 -6.88 -4.36
CA PHE A 30 6.46 -7.42 -4.65
C PHE A 30 5.50 -6.28 -4.94
N VAL A 31 4.83 -6.30 -6.07
CA VAL A 31 3.90 -5.25 -6.48
C VAL A 31 2.55 -5.88 -6.78
N PHE A 32 1.54 -5.54 -5.99
CA PHE A 32 0.17 -5.93 -6.26
C PHE A 32 -0.40 -5.02 -7.33
N SER A 33 -0.94 -5.63 -8.37
CA SER A 33 -1.38 -4.95 -9.59
C SER A 33 -2.61 -5.65 -10.15
N GLY A 34 -3.32 -4.97 -11.02
CA GLY A 34 -4.38 -5.57 -11.82
C GLY A 34 -4.30 -5.16 -13.28
N ASP A 35 -5.28 -5.59 -14.05
CA ASP A 35 -5.43 -5.16 -15.43
C ASP A 35 -6.00 -3.74 -15.50
N GLN A 36 -5.30 -2.84 -16.17
CA GLN A 36 -5.76 -1.46 -16.38
C GLN A 36 -7.13 -1.39 -17.09
N ALA A 37 -7.40 -2.33 -18.00
CA ALA A 37 -8.67 -2.41 -18.72
C ALA A 37 -9.80 -3.11 -17.93
N GLY A 38 -9.50 -3.69 -16.75
CA GLY A 38 -10.47 -4.39 -15.91
C GLY A 38 -11.02 -5.69 -16.53
N LYS A 39 -10.31 -6.31 -17.46
CA LYS A 39 -10.70 -7.57 -18.13
C LYS A 39 -9.87 -8.76 -17.69
N GLY A 40 -8.60 -8.54 -17.37
CA GLY A 40 -7.68 -9.53 -16.84
C GLY A 40 -7.82 -9.67 -15.32
N LYS A 41 -6.94 -10.50 -14.75
CA LYS A 41 -6.93 -10.79 -13.31
C LYS A 41 -6.07 -9.79 -12.56
N ASP A 42 -6.33 -9.66 -11.23
CA ASP A 42 -5.32 -9.13 -10.33
C ASP A 42 -4.15 -10.10 -10.25
N TYR A 43 -2.97 -9.56 -9.99
CA TYR A 43 -1.76 -10.36 -9.90
C TYR A 43 -0.71 -9.70 -9.00
N LEU A 44 0.23 -10.51 -8.50
CA LEU A 44 1.42 -10.05 -7.82
C LEU A 44 2.61 -10.18 -8.78
N ALA A 45 3.29 -9.07 -9.06
CA ALA A 45 4.55 -9.06 -9.79
C ALA A 45 5.73 -9.18 -8.81
N VAL A 46 6.75 -9.95 -9.17
CA VAL A 46 8.01 -10.08 -8.42
C VAL A 46 9.13 -9.50 -9.26
N ILE A 47 9.80 -8.50 -8.74
CA ILE A 47 10.83 -7.73 -9.45
C ILE A 47 12.14 -7.86 -8.66
N ASP A 48 13.25 -7.97 -9.38
CA ASP A 48 14.59 -7.97 -8.78
C ASP A 48 14.89 -6.59 -8.19
N ALA A 49 15.01 -6.53 -6.87
CA ALA A 49 15.30 -5.31 -6.12
C ALA A 49 16.70 -5.32 -5.47
N ASP A 50 17.56 -6.28 -5.81
CA ASP A 50 18.94 -6.33 -5.36
C ASP A 50 19.82 -5.37 -6.19
N PRO A 51 20.31 -4.26 -5.62
CA PRO A 51 21.14 -3.31 -6.36
C PRO A 51 22.46 -3.89 -6.89
N ALA A 52 22.91 -5.03 -6.32
CA ALA A 52 24.10 -5.74 -6.79
C ALA A 52 23.79 -6.75 -7.91
N SER A 53 22.51 -6.99 -8.20
CA SER A 53 22.10 -7.94 -9.23
C SER A 53 22.25 -7.34 -10.62
N PRO A 54 22.75 -8.10 -11.61
CA PRO A 54 22.68 -7.69 -13.02
C PRO A 54 21.23 -7.61 -13.55
N GLY A 55 20.28 -8.21 -12.82
CA GLY A 55 18.85 -8.16 -13.12
C GLY A 55 18.08 -7.06 -12.39
N TYR A 56 18.76 -6.13 -11.73
CA TYR A 56 18.11 -5.06 -10.95
C TYR A 56 17.08 -4.28 -11.77
N GLY A 57 15.83 -4.30 -11.30
CA GLY A 57 14.68 -3.70 -12.01
C GLY A 57 13.99 -4.63 -13.02
N ARG A 58 14.40 -5.89 -13.13
CA ARG A 58 13.78 -6.85 -14.06
C ARG A 58 12.64 -7.61 -13.41
N LEU A 59 11.59 -7.87 -14.18
CA LEU A 59 10.53 -8.79 -13.80
C LEU A 59 11.10 -10.21 -13.74
N LEU A 60 10.92 -10.87 -12.58
CA LEU A 60 11.36 -12.25 -12.37
C LEU A 60 10.22 -13.23 -12.62
N THR A 61 9.06 -12.96 -12.01
CA THR A 61 7.87 -13.80 -12.13
C THR A 61 6.61 -13.00 -11.76
N SER A 62 5.44 -13.63 -11.91
CA SER A 62 4.16 -13.08 -11.43
C SER A 62 3.17 -14.20 -11.13
N ALA A 63 2.25 -13.96 -10.20
CA ALA A 63 1.16 -14.88 -9.85
C ALA A 63 -0.18 -14.19 -10.00
N ALA A 64 -1.07 -14.73 -10.84
CA ALA A 64 -2.43 -14.24 -10.95
C ALA A 64 -3.30 -14.70 -9.79
N THR A 65 -4.30 -13.91 -9.43
CA THR A 65 -5.39 -14.28 -8.53
C THR A 65 -6.56 -14.89 -9.31
N ASP A 66 -7.63 -15.25 -8.62
CA ASP A 66 -8.90 -15.67 -9.23
C ASP A 66 -9.83 -14.49 -9.55
N GLN A 67 -9.52 -13.27 -9.05
CA GLN A 67 -10.36 -12.06 -9.20
C GLN A 67 -10.10 -11.35 -10.52
N THR A 68 -11.14 -11.02 -11.27
CA THR A 68 -11.06 -10.04 -12.36
C THR A 68 -10.89 -8.65 -11.78
N SER A 69 -9.91 -7.92 -12.28
CA SER A 69 -9.50 -6.61 -11.76
C SER A 69 -10.63 -5.60 -11.73
N VAL A 70 -10.86 -5.02 -10.57
CA VAL A 70 -11.76 -3.88 -10.38
C VAL A 70 -10.96 -2.69 -9.84
N ARG A 71 -10.42 -2.85 -8.62
CA ARG A 71 -9.59 -1.85 -7.97
C ARG A 71 -8.52 -2.53 -7.10
N PRO A 72 -7.46 -3.09 -7.72
CA PRO A 72 -6.32 -3.56 -6.95
C PRO A 72 -5.81 -2.42 -6.07
N HIS A 73 -5.58 -2.72 -4.79
CA HIS A 73 -5.40 -1.68 -3.80
C HIS A 73 -4.19 -1.95 -2.90
N HIS A 74 -4.37 -2.06 -1.61
CA HIS A 74 -3.28 -2.13 -0.65
C HIS A 74 -2.66 -3.53 -0.53
N THR A 75 -1.38 -3.55 -0.16
CA THR A 75 -0.70 -4.65 0.53
C THR A 75 -0.48 -4.26 2.00
N GLU A 76 0.11 -5.14 2.79
CA GLU A 76 0.82 -4.71 3.99
C GLU A 76 1.96 -3.75 3.60
N TYR A 77 2.41 -2.93 4.56
CA TYR A 77 3.46 -1.93 4.30
C TYR A 77 4.87 -2.48 4.45
N GLU A 78 5.01 -3.58 5.19
CA GLU A 78 6.27 -4.29 5.42
C GLU A 78 6.03 -5.79 5.21
N MET A 79 7.03 -6.47 4.65
CA MET A 79 6.96 -7.92 4.46
C MET A 79 6.88 -8.62 5.81
N PRO A 80 5.87 -9.47 6.04
CA PRO A 80 5.77 -10.24 7.27
C PRO A 80 6.87 -11.32 7.37
N ALA A 81 7.29 -11.61 8.60
CA ALA A 81 8.29 -12.65 8.85
C ALA A 81 7.84 -14.06 8.38
N SER A 82 6.54 -14.29 8.34
CA SER A 82 5.95 -15.54 7.87
C SER A 82 6.02 -15.73 6.35
N GLY A 83 6.27 -14.64 5.59
CA GLY A 83 6.17 -14.63 4.13
C GLY A 83 4.74 -14.72 3.60
N MET A 84 3.72 -14.55 4.46
CA MET A 84 2.30 -14.57 4.09
C MET A 84 1.76 -13.15 3.97
N LEU A 85 1.78 -12.59 2.76
CA LEU A 85 1.44 -11.19 2.47
C LEU A 85 -0.05 -11.03 2.18
N PHE A 86 -0.70 -10.12 2.89
CA PHE A 86 -2.08 -9.71 2.60
C PHE A 86 -2.11 -8.61 1.54
N ALA A 87 -3.09 -8.72 0.61
CA ALA A 87 -3.42 -7.70 -0.39
C ALA A 87 -4.91 -7.75 -0.73
N ASN A 88 -5.46 -6.66 -1.26
CA ASN A 88 -6.89 -6.61 -1.61
C ASN A 88 -7.17 -5.96 -2.98
N ASP A 89 -8.24 -6.42 -3.64
CA ASP A 89 -9.01 -5.61 -4.58
C ASP A 89 -10.19 -5.04 -3.81
N HIS A 90 -10.10 -3.76 -3.46
CA HIS A 90 -11.03 -3.12 -2.53
C HIS A 90 -12.47 -3.14 -3.07
N ASP A 91 -12.70 -2.65 -4.30
CA ASP A 91 -14.05 -2.49 -4.84
C ASP A 91 -14.66 -3.83 -5.29
N ALA A 92 -13.84 -4.87 -5.50
CA ALA A 92 -14.30 -6.24 -5.66
C ALA A 92 -14.64 -6.92 -4.33
N ASN A 93 -14.41 -6.25 -3.19
CA ASN A 93 -14.52 -6.85 -1.85
C ASN A 93 -13.74 -8.16 -1.75
N ARG A 94 -12.51 -8.20 -2.28
CA ARG A 94 -11.69 -9.41 -2.33
C ARG A 94 -10.35 -9.19 -1.64
N THR A 95 -10.01 -10.06 -0.72
CA THR A 95 -8.69 -10.08 -0.05
C THR A 95 -7.97 -11.37 -0.39
N PHE A 96 -6.66 -11.28 -0.55
CA PHE A 96 -5.76 -12.37 -0.87
C PHE A 96 -4.68 -12.50 0.19
N ILE A 97 -4.21 -13.72 0.42
CA ILE A 97 -3.00 -14.02 1.17
C ILE A 97 -2.04 -14.71 0.20
N PHE A 98 -0.93 -14.05 -0.12
CA PHE A 98 0.13 -14.62 -0.95
C PHE A 98 1.16 -15.33 -0.09
N ASN A 99 1.50 -16.57 -0.43
CA ASN A 99 2.65 -17.28 0.12
C ASN A 99 3.89 -16.90 -0.70
N LEU A 100 4.82 -16.19 -0.08
CA LEU A 100 6.06 -15.67 -0.65
C LEU A 100 7.31 -16.27 0.02
N LYS A 101 7.17 -17.43 0.70
CA LYS A 101 8.32 -18.15 1.27
C LYS A 101 9.33 -18.56 0.20
N ASP A 102 8.85 -18.85 -1.00
CA ASP A 102 9.64 -18.92 -2.23
C ASP A 102 9.24 -17.76 -3.14
N PRO A 103 9.99 -16.67 -3.16
CA PRO A 103 9.65 -15.47 -3.92
C PRO A 103 9.55 -15.68 -5.44
N LEU A 104 10.24 -16.69 -5.97
CA LEU A 104 10.23 -17.01 -7.41
C LEU A 104 9.04 -17.88 -7.81
N HIS A 105 8.33 -18.46 -6.84
CA HIS A 105 7.12 -19.26 -7.05
C HIS A 105 5.98 -18.77 -6.15
N PRO A 106 5.57 -17.48 -6.29
CA PRO A 106 4.52 -16.89 -5.48
C PRO A 106 3.19 -17.62 -5.72
N GLN A 107 2.42 -17.83 -4.65
CA GLN A 107 1.14 -18.53 -4.72
C GLN A 107 0.07 -17.78 -3.92
N VAL A 108 -1.17 -17.78 -4.40
CA VAL A 108 -2.32 -17.39 -3.61
C VAL A 108 -2.64 -18.54 -2.66
N ALA A 109 -2.35 -18.36 -1.37
CA ALA A 109 -2.58 -19.37 -0.34
C ALA A 109 -4.02 -19.38 0.16
N ALA A 110 -4.66 -18.19 0.21
CA ALA A 110 -6.06 -18.03 0.59
C ALA A 110 -6.64 -16.78 -0.04
N SER A 111 -7.96 -16.76 -0.20
CA SER A 111 -8.70 -15.55 -0.56
C SER A 111 -10.09 -15.58 0.09
N PHE A 112 -10.61 -14.39 0.39
CA PHE A 112 -11.90 -14.25 1.04
C PHE A 112 -12.57 -12.91 0.66
N THR A 113 -13.87 -12.80 0.98
CA THR A 113 -14.67 -11.59 0.85
C THR A 113 -14.98 -11.03 2.23
N ASP A 114 -16.10 -11.46 2.81
CA ASP A 114 -16.59 -11.00 4.10
C ASP A 114 -15.92 -11.76 5.24
N MET A 115 -15.58 -11.05 6.32
CA MET A 115 -15.01 -11.63 7.53
C MET A 115 -15.78 -11.17 8.76
N ALA A 116 -16.25 -12.12 9.58
CA ALA A 116 -16.97 -11.85 10.83
C ALA A 116 -18.16 -10.88 10.67
N GLY A 117 -18.83 -10.86 9.52
CA GLY A 117 -19.93 -9.96 9.22
C GLY A 117 -19.51 -8.56 8.76
N PHE A 118 -18.24 -8.36 8.41
CA PHE A 118 -17.72 -7.13 7.80
C PHE A 118 -17.21 -7.38 6.39
N SER A 119 -17.22 -6.34 5.57
CA SER A 119 -16.83 -6.36 4.16
C SER A 119 -16.00 -5.13 3.79
N MET A 120 -15.40 -5.14 2.61
CA MET A 120 -14.57 -4.06 2.07
C MET A 120 -13.33 -3.83 2.94
N ALA A 121 -12.48 -4.86 3.06
CA ALA A 121 -11.18 -4.73 3.73
C ALA A 121 -10.35 -3.60 3.10
N HIS A 122 -9.70 -2.78 3.95
CA HIS A 122 -8.91 -1.65 3.45
C HIS A 122 -7.43 -1.77 3.79
N SER A 123 -7.06 -1.74 5.05
CA SER A 123 -5.66 -1.76 5.51
C SER A 123 -5.36 -2.97 6.38
N PHE A 124 -4.09 -3.40 6.33
CA PHE A 124 -3.57 -4.57 7.01
C PHE A 124 -2.33 -4.19 7.83
N VAL A 125 -2.32 -4.46 9.12
CA VAL A 125 -1.18 -4.20 10.00
C VAL A 125 -0.87 -5.43 10.84
N ARG A 126 0.40 -5.84 10.89
CA ARG A 126 0.87 -6.95 11.71
C ARG A 126 0.84 -6.61 13.20
N LEU A 127 0.32 -7.56 13.97
CA LEU A 127 0.35 -7.56 15.40
C LEU A 127 1.63 -8.25 15.92
N PRO A 128 2.03 -8.02 17.19
CA PRO A 128 3.17 -8.70 17.78
C PRO A 128 3.08 -10.23 17.81
N ASN A 129 1.87 -10.79 17.81
CA ASN A 129 1.63 -12.24 17.73
C ASN A 129 1.75 -12.82 16.32
N GLY A 130 2.04 -12.00 15.32
CA GLY A 130 2.17 -12.40 13.92
C GLY A 130 0.86 -12.41 13.12
N HIS A 131 -0.31 -12.22 13.74
CA HIS A 131 -1.57 -12.07 13.04
C HIS A 131 -1.69 -10.71 12.37
N VAL A 132 -2.67 -10.54 11.48
CA VAL A 132 -3.02 -9.27 10.86
C VAL A 132 -4.25 -8.68 11.55
N LEU A 133 -4.19 -7.40 11.93
CA LEU A 133 -5.38 -6.61 12.20
C LEU A 133 -5.76 -5.88 10.91
N ALA A 134 -6.96 -6.12 10.43
CA ALA A 134 -7.50 -5.52 9.21
C ALA A 134 -8.67 -4.58 9.53
N SER A 135 -8.74 -3.45 8.84
CA SER A 135 -9.92 -2.57 8.83
C SER A 135 -10.88 -3.00 7.73
N PHE A 136 -12.16 -3.05 8.04
CA PHE A 136 -13.24 -3.33 7.11
C PHE A 136 -14.23 -2.18 7.10
N GLN A 137 -14.48 -1.58 5.96
CA GLN A 137 -15.23 -0.33 5.87
C GLN A 137 -16.73 -0.46 6.13
N GLN A 138 -17.32 -1.65 5.97
CA GLN A 138 -18.77 -1.83 6.05
C GLN A 138 -19.15 -3.05 6.88
N ALA A 139 -20.30 -2.99 7.54
CA ALA A 139 -20.96 -4.16 8.12
C ALA A 139 -21.92 -4.78 7.11
N GLY A 140 -21.99 -6.11 7.10
CA GLY A 140 -22.80 -6.90 6.19
C GLY A 140 -22.04 -7.30 4.91
N SER A 141 -22.71 -8.00 4.01
CA SER A 141 -22.12 -8.42 2.74
C SER A 141 -21.94 -7.21 1.83
N GLY A 142 -20.70 -6.97 1.41
CA GLY A 142 -20.32 -5.86 0.52
C GLY A 142 -20.79 -5.99 -0.92
N VAL A 143 -21.81 -6.82 -1.18
CA VAL A 143 -22.36 -6.98 -2.51
C VAL A 143 -23.26 -5.80 -2.83
N ALA A 144 -22.78 -4.96 -3.75
CA ALA A 144 -23.54 -4.03 -4.56
C ALA A 144 -24.19 -2.83 -3.84
N MET A 145 -23.38 -1.88 -3.42
CA MET A 145 -23.82 -0.48 -3.34
C MET A 145 -23.08 0.42 -4.34
N ALA A 146 -22.21 -0.14 -5.17
CA ALA A 146 -21.60 0.55 -6.29
C ALA A 146 -22.67 0.75 -7.38
N GLY A 147 -23.27 1.95 -7.42
CA GLY A 147 -24.11 2.37 -8.53
C GLY A 147 -25.59 2.69 -8.26
N MET A 148 -26.04 2.74 -6.99
CA MET A 148 -27.38 3.22 -6.66
C MET A 148 -27.35 4.64 -6.06
N PRO A 149 -27.60 5.69 -6.85
CA PRO A 149 -27.83 7.02 -6.31
C PRO A 149 -29.09 6.99 -5.41
N GLY A 150 -28.95 7.39 -4.15
CA GLY A 150 -30.06 7.59 -3.23
C GLY A 150 -30.12 6.70 -1.98
N MET A 151 -29.21 5.73 -1.79
CA MET A 151 -29.18 4.87 -0.59
C MET A 151 -28.22 5.34 0.51
N MET A 152 -27.93 6.61 0.58
CA MET A 152 -26.96 7.20 1.53
C MET A 152 -27.41 7.23 3.00
N GLY A 153 -28.62 6.83 3.32
CA GLY A 153 -29.15 6.86 4.67
C GLY A 153 -28.77 5.69 5.58
N HIS A 154 -28.03 4.69 5.11
CA HIS A 154 -27.86 3.42 5.83
C HIS A 154 -26.46 2.80 5.78
N ALA A 155 -25.41 3.58 5.57
CA ALA A 155 -24.04 3.08 5.76
C ALA A 155 -23.90 2.58 7.21
N LYS A 156 -23.75 1.27 7.38
CA LYS A 156 -23.46 0.68 8.70
C LYS A 156 -21.97 0.82 8.96
N SER A 157 -21.63 1.19 10.20
CA SER A 157 -20.23 1.24 10.62
C SER A 157 -19.51 -0.06 10.33
N GLY A 158 -18.27 0.03 9.90
CA GLY A 158 -17.41 -1.12 9.64
C GLY A 158 -16.90 -1.78 10.91
N GLY A 159 -15.79 -2.50 10.80
CA GLY A 159 -15.19 -3.24 11.90
C GLY A 159 -13.70 -3.47 11.77
N LEU A 160 -13.11 -3.95 12.85
CA LEU A 160 -11.75 -4.48 12.89
C LEU A 160 -11.81 -6.00 13.02
N VAL A 161 -10.99 -6.70 12.27
CA VAL A 161 -10.88 -8.16 12.31
C VAL A 161 -9.43 -8.56 12.45
N GLU A 162 -9.11 -9.36 13.46
CA GLU A 162 -7.82 -10.04 13.58
C GLU A 162 -7.89 -11.37 12.83
N ILE A 163 -6.95 -11.60 11.92
CA ILE A 163 -6.92 -12.70 10.97
C ILE A 163 -5.53 -13.37 11.05
N ASP A 164 -5.48 -14.70 11.11
CA ASP A 164 -4.22 -15.44 11.03
C ASP A 164 -3.73 -15.62 9.58
N ASP A 165 -2.52 -16.15 9.40
CA ASP A 165 -1.91 -16.39 8.10
C ASP A 165 -2.63 -17.44 7.23
N ALA A 166 -3.58 -18.19 7.79
CA ALA A 166 -4.43 -19.11 7.06
C ALA A 166 -5.76 -18.47 6.61
N GLY A 167 -5.98 -17.19 6.94
CA GLY A 167 -7.22 -16.46 6.64
C GLY A 167 -8.34 -16.73 7.63
N LYS A 168 -8.05 -17.32 8.82
CA LYS A 168 -9.06 -17.59 9.84
C LYS A 168 -9.22 -16.39 10.76
N VAL A 169 -10.49 -16.04 11.03
CA VAL A 169 -10.83 -15.01 12.02
C VAL A 169 -10.45 -15.47 13.42
N VAL A 170 -9.70 -14.64 14.14
CA VAL A 170 -9.33 -14.83 15.54
C VAL A 170 -10.30 -14.09 16.47
N ARG A 171 -10.52 -12.82 16.18
CA ARG A 171 -11.51 -11.96 16.86
C ARG A 171 -11.93 -10.80 15.95
N ALA A 172 -13.07 -10.19 16.28
CA ALA A 172 -13.59 -9.05 15.55
C ALA A 172 -14.38 -8.11 16.46
N VAL A 173 -14.45 -6.84 16.07
CA VAL A 173 -15.24 -5.82 16.79
C VAL A 173 -15.80 -4.81 15.80
N ALA A 174 -17.03 -4.31 16.07
CA ALA A 174 -17.61 -3.21 15.32
C ALA A 174 -16.98 -1.87 15.72
N ASN A 175 -16.83 -0.98 14.75
CA ASN A 175 -16.34 0.39 14.95
C ASN A 175 -17.45 1.37 15.37
N ALA A 176 -18.74 0.95 15.35
CA ALA A 176 -19.83 1.80 15.82
C ALA A 176 -19.58 2.31 17.23
N ASP A 177 -19.71 3.62 17.43
CA ASP A 177 -19.53 4.25 18.74
C ASP A 177 -20.90 4.51 19.38
N PRO A 178 -21.23 3.83 20.49
CA PRO A 178 -22.49 4.06 21.20
C PRO A 178 -22.66 5.49 21.75
N ALA A 179 -21.56 6.23 21.94
CA ALA A 179 -21.61 7.64 22.35
C ALA A 179 -22.02 8.58 21.20
N HIS A 180 -21.93 8.10 19.95
CA HIS A 180 -22.28 8.86 18.74
C HIS A 180 -23.27 8.06 17.86
N PRO A 181 -24.48 7.75 18.37
CA PRO A 181 -25.45 6.94 17.64
C PRO A 181 -25.86 7.64 16.34
N GLY A 182 -25.90 6.88 15.24
CA GLY A 182 -26.27 7.40 13.92
C GLY A 182 -25.11 8.01 13.11
N MET A 183 -23.91 8.12 13.68
CA MET A 183 -22.71 8.45 12.95
C MET A 183 -22.09 7.17 12.36
N PRO A 184 -22.09 6.97 11.03
CA PRO A 184 -21.40 5.82 10.44
C PRO A 184 -19.89 6.02 10.57
N VAL A 185 -19.20 4.97 11.03
CA VAL A 185 -17.75 4.94 11.18
C VAL A 185 -17.19 3.94 10.18
N LEU A 186 -16.38 4.44 9.25
CA LEU A 186 -15.81 3.68 8.14
C LEU A 186 -14.29 3.58 8.34
N PRO A 187 -13.80 2.55 9.05
CA PRO A 187 -12.38 2.43 9.38
C PRO A 187 -11.53 2.30 8.11
N TYR A 188 -10.50 3.13 8.03
CA TYR A 188 -9.63 3.24 6.85
C TYR A 188 -8.26 2.62 7.14
N SER A 189 -7.43 3.26 7.93
CA SER A 189 -6.07 2.82 8.25
C SER A 189 -5.87 2.62 9.75
N LEU A 190 -4.80 1.93 10.09
CA LEU A 190 -4.49 1.47 11.45
C LEU A 190 -3.06 1.83 11.82
N ALA A 191 -2.85 2.29 13.06
CA ALA A 191 -1.54 2.31 13.69
C ALA A 191 -1.61 1.51 15.00
N VAL A 192 -0.76 0.49 15.12
CA VAL A 192 -0.69 -0.39 16.30
C VAL A 192 0.41 0.10 17.23
N LEU A 193 0.10 0.33 18.50
CA LEU A 193 0.99 0.84 19.54
C LEU A 193 1.08 -0.17 20.69
N PRO A 194 1.86 -1.26 20.55
CA PRO A 194 1.88 -2.35 21.53
C PRO A 194 2.39 -1.90 22.90
N ALA A 195 3.36 -0.97 22.91
CA ALA A 195 3.96 -0.48 24.15
C ALA A 195 2.98 0.17 25.13
N ILE A 196 1.85 0.68 24.63
CA ILE A 196 0.81 1.33 25.43
C ILE A 196 -0.56 0.64 25.29
N ASP A 197 -0.59 -0.56 24.66
CA ASP A 197 -1.82 -1.35 24.45
C ASP A 197 -2.91 -0.58 23.69
N ARG A 198 -2.56 0.05 22.57
CA ARG A 198 -3.48 0.86 21.75
C ARG A 198 -3.44 0.49 20.27
N VAL A 199 -4.58 0.74 19.62
CA VAL A 199 -4.72 0.84 18.17
C VAL A 199 -5.40 2.15 17.87
N LEU A 200 -4.79 2.97 17.02
CA LEU A 200 -5.43 4.13 16.42
C LEU A 200 -6.03 3.70 15.08
N VAL A 201 -7.27 4.10 14.83
CA VAL A 201 -8.02 3.83 13.59
C VAL A 201 -8.47 5.14 12.99
N THR A 202 -8.11 5.42 11.76
CA THR A 202 -8.65 6.56 11.01
C THR A 202 -9.99 6.17 10.37
N ASN A 203 -10.87 7.14 10.18
CA ASN A 203 -12.19 6.91 9.61
C ASN A 203 -12.37 7.76 8.37
N SER A 204 -12.43 7.13 7.21
CA SER A 204 -12.64 7.79 5.92
C SER A 204 -13.33 6.84 4.95
N PRO A 205 -14.36 7.29 4.21
CA PRO A 205 -14.98 6.46 3.19
C PRO A 205 -14.07 6.36 1.96
N MET A 206 -14.05 5.19 1.32
CA MET A 206 -13.34 4.97 0.05
C MET A 206 -14.15 5.33 -1.20
N GLN A 207 -15.46 5.45 -1.06
CA GLN A 207 -16.35 5.70 -2.20
C GLN A 207 -16.63 7.20 -2.38
N ARG A 208 -16.84 7.62 -3.62
CA ARG A 208 -16.99 9.04 -4.01
C ARG A 208 -18.27 9.72 -3.49
N ASP A 209 -19.20 8.98 -2.93
CA ASP A 209 -20.42 9.54 -2.32
C ASP A 209 -20.16 10.09 -0.92
N TYR A 210 -19.12 10.87 -0.80
CA TYR A 210 -18.55 11.46 0.42
C TYR A 210 -19.34 12.60 1.01
N LEU A 211 -20.65 12.49 1.04
CA LEU A 211 -21.48 13.41 1.83
C LEU A 211 -21.31 13.17 3.33
N LEU A 212 -20.65 12.06 3.70
CA LEU A 212 -20.25 11.81 5.07
C LEU A 212 -18.89 12.47 5.31
N GLN A 213 -18.90 13.61 5.96
CA GLN A 213 -17.68 14.24 6.44
C GLN A 213 -17.03 13.31 7.46
N SER A 214 -15.95 12.66 7.08
CA SER A 214 -15.15 11.89 8.02
C SER A 214 -14.02 12.78 8.52
N VAL A 215 -14.09 13.12 9.81
CA VAL A 215 -13.14 14.03 10.47
C VAL A 215 -12.71 13.45 11.81
N THR A 216 -12.75 12.12 11.95
CA THR A 216 -12.53 11.48 13.23
C THR A 216 -11.48 10.38 13.16
N TYR A 217 -10.90 10.08 14.30
CA TYR A 217 -10.16 8.86 14.58
C TYR A 217 -10.70 8.18 15.83
N GLN A 218 -10.45 6.89 15.94
CA GLN A 218 -10.83 6.10 17.11
C GLN A 218 -9.60 5.49 17.77
N LEU A 219 -9.68 5.29 19.09
CA LEU A 219 -8.72 4.47 19.82
C LEU A 219 -9.41 3.22 20.33
N PHE A 220 -8.74 2.10 20.13
CA PHE A 220 -9.09 0.81 20.71
C PHE A 220 -7.99 0.35 21.65
N ARG A 221 -8.34 -0.42 22.66
CA ARG A 221 -7.38 -1.19 23.43
C ARG A 221 -6.96 -2.41 22.61
N LEU A 222 -5.65 -2.59 22.40
CA LEU A 222 -5.13 -3.64 21.53
C LEU A 222 -5.42 -5.04 22.07
N SER A 223 -5.31 -5.23 23.38
CA SER A 223 -5.43 -6.55 24.03
C SER A 223 -6.80 -7.21 23.86
N ASP A 224 -7.90 -6.44 23.80
CA ASP A 224 -9.27 -6.95 23.70
C ASP A 224 -10.13 -6.28 22.60
N LEU A 225 -9.56 -5.36 21.83
CA LEU A 225 -10.22 -4.53 20.82
C LEU A 225 -11.40 -3.72 21.37
N LYS A 226 -11.38 -3.38 22.65
CA LYS A 226 -12.41 -2.51 23.25
C LYS A 226 -12.26 -1.08 22.72
N LEU A 227 -13.33 -0.52 22.16
CA LEU A 227 -13.38 0.90 21.79
C LEU A 227 -13.22 1.76 23.07
N LEU A 228 -12.28 2.70 23.01
CA LEU A 228 -12.01 3.65 24.09
C LEU A 228 -12.68 5.01 23.84
N GLY A 229 -12.91 5.35 22.58
CA GLY A 229 -13.64 6.56 22.16
C GLY A 229 -13.35 6.95 20.72
N THR A 230 -14.06 8.00 20.30
CA THR A 230 -13.96 8.65 19.00
C THR A 230 -13.65 10.12 19.20
N TRP A 231 -12.62 10.63 18.53
CA TRP A 231 -12.18 12.02 18.66
C TRP A 231 -12.13 12.69 17.30
N PRO A 232 -12.38 14.00 17.24
CA PRO A 232 -12.22 14.77 16.01
C PRO A 232 -10.74 14.99 15.70
N LEU A 233 -10.45 15.17 14.41
CA LEU A 233 -9.23 15.80 13.93
C LEU A 233 -9.47 17.30 13.75
N ASP A 234 -8.49 18.14 14.08
CA ASP A 234 -8.55 19.56 13.78
C ASP A 234 -8.38 19.78 12.27
N PRO A 235 -9.38 20.33 11.56
CA PRO A 235 -9.26 20.55 10.11
C PRO A 235 -8.18 21.60 9.75
N GLY A 236 -7.72 22.39 10.69
CA GLY A 236 -6.84 23.52 10.43
C GLY A 236 -7.53 24.69 9.72
N PRO A 237 -6.85 25.84 9.58
CA PRO A 237 -7.44 27.06 9.08
C PRO A 237 -7.75 27.09 7.57
N SER A 238 -7.18 26.19 6.79
CA SER A 238 -7.28 26.19 5.32
C SER A 238 -8.19 25.11 4.74
N LEU A 239 -8.76 24.24 5.58
CA LEU A 239 -9.50 23.08 5.12
C LEU A 239 -11.00 23.33 5.15
N SER A 240 -11.62 23.33 3.98
CA SER A 240 -13.08 23.45 3.81
C SER A 240 -13.77 22.12 4.09
N GLY A 241 -13.87 21.70 5.36
CA GLY A 241 -14.83 20.70 5.82
C GLY A 241 -14.62 19.23 5.44
N HIS A 242 -13.86 18.90 4.42
CA HIS A 242 -13.65 17.51 4.00
C HIS A 242 -12.20 17.06 4.18
N ILE A 243 -11.85 16.64 5.39
CA ILE A 243 -10.47 16.31 5.74
C ILE A 243 -10.07 14.95 5.16
N GLY A 244 -10.94 13.93 5.27
CA GLY A 244 -10.65 12.53 4.89
C GLY A 244 -9.38 12.02 5.56
N PRO A 245 -9.41 11.71 6.88
CA PRO A 245 -8.25 11.13 7.55
C PRO A 245 -8.01 9.73 7.00
N GLU A 246 -6.87 9.55 6.36
CA GLU A 246 -6.53 8.33 5.65
C GLU A 246 -5.44 7.56 6.38
N GLU A 247 -4.20 7.69 5.95
CA GLU A 247 -3.14 6.81 6.37
C GLU A 247 -2.51 7.20 7.70
N ALA A 248 -2.44 6.25 8.62
CA ALA A 248 -1.85 6.40 9.93
C ALA A 248 -0.48 5.71 10.01
N ARG A 249 0.55 6.41 10.50
CA ARG A 249 1.90 5.85 10.69
C ARG A 249 2.42 6.19 12.07
N LEU A 250 2.95 5.18 12.77
CA LEU A 250 3.64 5.39 14.05
C LEU A 250 5.01 6.05 13.78
N GLY A 251 5.21 7.21 14.37
CA GLY A 251 6.47 7.95 14.28
C GLY A 251 7.50 7.51 15.31
N PRO A 252 8.75 7.90 15.14
CA PRO A 252 9.85 7.58 16.06
C PRO A 252 9.69 8.23 17.44
N ASP A 253 8.91 9.29 17.53
CA ASP A 253 8.57 10.02 18.77
C ASP A 253 7.38 9.40 19.52
N GLY A 254 6.85 8.25 19.08
CA GLY A 254 5.70 7.58 19.66
C GLY A 254 4.34 8.23 19.32
N ALA A 255 4.32 9.33 18.58
CA ALA A 255 3.11 9.92 18.03
C ALA A 255 2.63 9.13 16.81
N VAL A 256 1.34 9.22 16.48
CA VAL A 256 0.82 8.75 15.20
C VAL A 256 0.63 9.94 14.27
N TYR A 257 1.22 9.83 13.08
CA TYR A 257 1.04 10.80 12.00
C TYR A 257 -0.07 10.31 11.10
N VAL A 258 -1.10 11.12 10.96
CA VAL A 258 -2.26 10.85 10.11
C VAL A 258 -2.23 11.79 8.91
N GLN A 259 -2.01 11.21 7.74
CA GLN A 259 -2.16 11.92 6.47
C GLN A 259 -3.64 12.04 6.15
N THR A 260 -4.05 13.16 5.56
CA THR A 260 -5.43 13.40 5.13
C THR A 260 -5.53 13.56 3.61
N LEU A 261 -6.69 13.21 3.06
CA LEU A 261 -6.98 13.38 1.63
C LEU A 261 -6.72 14.81 1.16
N SER A 262 -7.06 15.80 2.01
CA SER A 262 -6.82 17.22 1.78
C SER A 262 -5.38 17.68 2.02
N CYS A 263 -4.43 16.74 2.07
CA CYS A 263 -2.99 17.01 2.21
C CYS A 263 -2.56 17.63 3.55
N GLY A 264 -3.35 17.51 4.60
CA GLY A 264 -2.92 17.82 5.95
C GLY A 264 -2.12 16.67 6.58
N LEU A 265 -1.16 16.97 7.43
CA LEU A 265 -0.48 16.02 8.29
C LEU A 265 -0.85 16.32 9.75
N GLN A 266 -1.65 15.44 10.34
CA GLN A 266 -2.02 15.51 11.74
C GLN A 266 -1.05 14.71 12.59
N ARG A 267 -0.65 15.22 13.73
CA ARG A 267 0.13 14.50 14.74
C ARG A 267 -0.75 14.20 15.95
N VAL A 268 -1.00 12.91 16.23
CA VAL A 268 -1.82 12.45 17.34
C VAL A 268 -0.91 12.01 18.49
N THR A 269 -1.17 12.53 19.68
CA THR A 269 -0.41 12.26 20.92
C THR A 269 -1.35 11.98 22.09
N GLY A 270 -0.81 11.55 23.24
CA GLY A 270 -1.59 11.30 24.46
C GLY A 270 -2.54 10.11 24.35
N MET A 271 -2.25 9.16 23.46
CA MET A 271 -3.10 7.99 23.21
C MET A 271 -3.17 7.00 24.39
N ASP A 272 -2.27 7.13 25.35
CA ASP A 272 -2.27 6.42 26.63
C ASP A 272 -3.12 7.10 27.71
N THR A 273 -3.63 8.30 27.43
CA THR A 273 -4.44 9.11 28.35
C THR A 273 -5.94 9.10 27.96
N ALA A 274 -6.76 9.72 28.80
CA ALA A 274 -8.19 9.93 28.50
C ALA A 274 -8.42 11.10 27.51
N LYS A 275 -7.38 11.85 27.15
CA LYS A 275 -7.48 13.05 26.31
C LYS A 275 -6.42 13.04 25.22
N PRO A 276 -6.51 12.12 24.25
CA PRO A 276 -5.64 12.19 23.07
C PRO A 276 -5.92 13.47 22.30
N ALA A 277 -4.87 14.02 21.68
CA ALA A 277 -4.96 15.25 20.91
C ALA A 277 -4.38 15.06 19.53
N ALA A 278 -5.10 15.51 18.51
CA ALA A 278 -4.62 15.62 17.14
C ALA A 278 -4.38 17.08 16.79
N VAL A 279 -3.21 17.38 16.23
CA VAL A 279 -2.82 18.73 15.83
C VAL A 279 -2.32 18.71 14.40
N LEU A 280 -2.80 19.62 13.55
CA LEU A 280 -2.26 19.82 12.21
C LEU A 280 -0.84 20.40 12.33
N VAL A 281 0.18 19.63 11.94
CA VAL A 281 1.59 20.02 12.07
C VAL A 281 2.21 20.44 10.75
N HIS A 282 1.60 20.06 9.62
CA HIS A 282 2.05 20.44 8.29
C HIS A 282 0.89 20.40 7.29
N GLN A 283 0.92 21.30 6.29
CA GLN A 283 0.02 21.29 5.14
C GLN A 283 0.85 21.18 3.86
N PHE A 284 0.71 20.05 3.17
CA PHE A 284 1.33 19.88 1.85
C PHE A 284 0.60 20.68 0.78
N PRO A 285 1.28 21.07 -0.30
CA PRO A 285 0.63 21.75 -1.43
C PRO A 285 -0.28 20.78 -2.19
N GLY A 286 -1.40 21.29 -2.71
CA GLY A 286 -2.35 20.52 -3.49
C GLY A 286 -3.57 20.07 -2.71
N SER A 287 -4.41 19.26 -3.36
CA SER A 287 -5.71 18.83 -2.85
C SER A 287 -5.86 17.30 -2.74
N TYR A 288 -4.80 16.56 -3.07
CA TYR A 288 -4.76 15.11 -2.96
C TYR A 288 -3.36 14.65 -2.59
N CYS A 289 -3.26 13.93 -1.49
CA CYS A 289 -2.04 13.28 -1.02
C CYS A 289 -2.30 11.80 -0.80
N GLY A 290 -1.36 10.97 -1.25
CA GLY A 290 -1.46 9.52 -1.12
C GLY A 290 -0.72 9.01 0.12
N VAL A 291 -0.37 7.75 0.08
CA VAL A 291 0.15 6.96 1.19
C VAL A 291 1.57 7.41 1.59
N PRO A 292 1.82 7.83 2.85
CA PRO A 292 3.14 8.15 3.34
C PRO A 292 3.88 6.92 3.87
N THR A 293 5.21 7.02 3.90
CA THR A 293 6.06 6.10 4.68
C THR A 293 6.98 6.88 5.61
N ILE A 294 7.39 6.25 6.73
CA ILE A 294 8.38 6.83 7.66
C ILE A 294 9.64 5.99 7.62
N ALA A 295 10.76 6.64 7.32
CA ALA A 295 12.09 6.06 7.23
C ALA A 295 13.01 6.76 8.24
N GLY A 296 13.25 6.13 9.39
CA GLY A 296 13.93 6.78 10.51
C GLY A 296 13.12 7.96 11.03
N HIS A 297 13.68 9.18 10.93
CA HIS A 297 13.00 10.42 11.29
C HIS A 297 12.53 11.22 10.05
N TYR A 298 12.52 10.62 8.89
CA TYR A 298 11.98 11.22 7.67
C TYR A 298 10.63 10.64 7.31
N LEU A 299 9.65 11.52 7.10
CA LEU A 299 8.35 11.16 6.54
C LEU A 299 8.35 11.52 5.06
N VAL A 300 8.21 10.50 4.20
CA VAL A 300 8.10 10.66 2.75
C VAL A 300 6.63 10.66 2.38
N GLN A 301 6.12 11.79 1.92
CA GLN A 301 4.74 11.99 1.53
C GLN A 301 4.58 12.03 0.02
N SER A 302 3.67 11.22 -0.49
CA SER A 302 3.19 11.30 -1.87
C SER A 302 2.27 12.51 -2.03
N VAL A 303 2.57 13.41 -2.97
CA VAL A 303 1.83 14.66 -3.22
C VAL A 303 1.48 14.74 -4.70
N GLU A 304 0.25 14.33 -5.06
CA GLU A 304 -0.18 14.30 -6.47
C GLU A 304 -0.17 15.69 -7.10
N GLY A 305 -0.50 16.73 -6.33
CA GLY A 305 -0.54 18.10 -6.83
C GLY A 305 0.78 18.66 -7.38
N ILE A 306 1.92 18.02 -7.03
CA ILE A 306 3.22 18.36 -7.62
C ILE A 306 3.74 17.29 -8.56
N GLY A 307 3.04 16.16 -8.70
CA GLY A 307 3.52 14.99 -9.44
C GLY A 307 4.78 14.38 -8.84
N GLY A 308 4.83 14.28 -7.50
CA GLY A 308 6.03 13.85 -6.81
C GLY A 308 5.88 13.65 -5.30
N PHE A 309 6.96 13.97 -4.57
CA PHE A 309 7.11 13.63 -3.15
C PHE A 309 7.73 14.79 -2.38
N ILE A 310 7.32 14.94 -1.12
CA ILE A 310 7.93 15.85 -0.15
C ILE A 310 8.43 15.01 1.03
N VAL A 311 9.65 15.27 1.46
CA VAL A 311 10.24 14.66 2.65
C VAL A 311 10.23 15.67 3.78
N LEU A 312 9.62 15.30 4.89
CA LEU A 312 9.68 16.07 6.12
C LEU A 312 10.65 15.42 7.09
N ASP A 313 11.52 16.21 7.68
CA ASP A 313 12.22 15.84 8.92
C ASP A 313 11.25 16.00 10.09
N ILE A 314 10.92 14.89 10.74
CA ILE A 314 10.03 14.79 11.89
C ILE A 314 10.78 14.49 13.19
N ALA A 315 12.10 14.75 13.26
CA ALA A 315 12.86 14.63 14.51
C ALA A 315 12.24 15.51 15.62
N ASN A 316 11.75 16.69 15.25
CA ASN A 316 10.80 17.45 16.06
C ASN A 316 9.40 17.33 15.48
N GLY A 317 8.66 16.29 15.87
CA GLY A 317 7.36 15.99 15.29
C GLY A 317 6.30 17.07 15.48
N ALA A 318 6.44 17.97 16.46
CA ALA A 318 5.54 19.11 16.64
C ALA A 318 5.80 20.27 15.64
N LYS A 319 6.98 20.26 15.00
CA LYS A 319 7.39 21.27 14.02
C LYS A 319 8.19 20.61 12.90
N PRO A 320 7.56 19.79 12.05
CA PRO A 320 8.22 19.18 10.90
C PRO A 320 8.83 20.22 9.97
N VAL A 321 9.98 19.89 9.39
CA VAL A 321 10.68 20.76 8.44
C VAL A 321 10.82 20.03 7.11
N GLU A 322 10.54 20.69 6.01
CA GLU A 322 10.80 20.13 4.68
C GLU A 322 12.30 19.95 4.48
N ALA A 323 12.74 18.69 4.35
CA ALA A 323 14.12 18.32 4.09
C ALA A 323 14.42 18.32 2.60
N SER A 324 13.50 17.80 1.79
CA SER A 324 13.66 17.77 0.33
C SER A 324 12.32 17.63 -0.39
N ARG A 325 12.36 17.89 -1.70
CA ARG A 325 11.23 17.75 -2.62
C ARG A 325 11.72 17.14 -3.93
N LEU A 326 10.99 16.14 -4.43
CA LEU A 326 11.25 15.51 -5.74
C LEU A 326 9.99 15.57 -6.59
N VAL A 327 10.08 16.20 -7.75
CA VAL A 327 9.05 16.14 -8.81
C VAL A 327 9.51 15.13 -9.85
N ILE A 328 8.71 14.10 -10.10
CA ILE A 328 8.99 13.11 -11.16
C ILE A 328 8.52 13.65 -12.50
N ASP A 329 7.24 13.94 -12.60
CA ASP A 329 6.55 14.60 -13.72
C ASP A 329 5.31 15.26 -13.13
N PRO A 330 4.96 16.50 -13.49
CA PRO A 330 3.76 17.19 -12.97
C PRO A 330 2.46 16.40 -13.14
N ARG A 331 2.41 15.42 -14.05
CA ARG A 331 1.27 14.54 -14.29
C ARG A 331 1.39 13.18 -13.60
N PHE A 332 2.52 12.89 -12.92
CA PHE A 332 2.69 11.63 -12.22
C PHE A 332 1.71 11.55 -11.04
N PRO A 333 0.74 10.62 -11.08
CA PRO A 333 -0.26 10.52 -10.04
C PRO A 333 0.31 9.74 -8.84
N SER A 334 1.27 10.36 -8.14
CA SER A 334 1.97 9.74 -7.01
C SER A 334 0.98 9.29 -5.94
N HIS A 335 1.10 8.04 -5.47
CA HIS A 335 0.14 7.51 -4.51
C HIS A 335 0.77 6.65 -3.41
N TRP A 336 1.20 5.41 -3.71
CA TRP A 336 1.75 4.49 -2.72
C TRP A 336 3.23 4.74 -2.47
N THR A 337 3.66 4.58 -1.20
CA THR A 337 5.07 4.51 -0.81
C THR A 337 5.31 3.37 0.18
N ALA A 338 6.46 2.69 0.05
CA ALA A 338 6.96 1.76 1.06
C ALA A 338 8.49 1.82 1.10
N TRP A 339 9.07 1.70 2.31
CA TRP A 339 10.49 1.86 2.53
C TRP A 339 11.22 0.52 2.65
N ASP A 340 12.32 0.40 1.93
CA ASP A 340 13.30 -0.66 2.09
C ASP A 340 14.38 -0.23 3.09
N ARG A 341 14.36 -0.82 4.27
CA ARG A 341 15.35 -0.54 5.33
C ARG A 341 16.76 -1.00 4.97
N ALA A 342 16.87 -2.06 4.14
CA ALA A 342 18.15 -2.67 3.80
C ALA A 342 18.96 -1.78 2.85
N THR A 343 18.30 -1.07 1.95
CA THR A 343 18.97 -0.31 0.89
C THR A 343 18.65 1.18 0.91
N ASN A 344 17.85 1.67 1.87
CA ASN A 344 17.33 3.04 1.94
C ASN A 344 16.63 3.50 0.65
N ARG A 345 15.87 2.59 0.03
CA ARG A 345 15.05 2.90 -1.13
C ARG A 345 13.57 3.00 -0.74
N VAL A 346 12.85 3.84 -1.45
CA VAL A 346 11.40 3.96 -1.33
C VAL A 346 10.80 3.58 -2.68
N VAL A 347 9.96 2.53 -2.71
CA VAL A 347 9.16 2.23 -3.88
C VAL A 347 7.99 3.20 -3.95
N VAL A 348 7.68 3.68 -5.16
CA VAL A 348 6.55 4.56 -5.41
C VAL A 348 5.76 4.09 -6.61
N THR A 349 4.44 3.96 -6.42
CA THR A 349 3.51 3.60 -7.50
C THR A 349 2.49 4.71 -7.72
N SER A 350 1.83 4.66 -8.87
CA SER A 350 0.83 5.67 -9.23
C SER A 350 -0.54 5.43 -8.62
N GLY A 351 -0.89 4.19 -8.26
CA GLY A 351 -2.25 3.83 -7.81
C GLY A 351 -3.36 4.07 -8.85
N LYS A 352 -3.03 4.67 -9.97
CA LYS A 352 -3.91 4.96 -11.12
C LYS A 352 -3.27 4.41 -12.39
N ALA A 353 -3.88 4.66 -13.53
CA ALA A 353 -3.26 4.43 -14.83
C ALA A 353 -1.93 5.19 -14.90
N GLY A 354 -0.88 4.52 -14.55
CA GLY A 354 0.45 5.07 -14.55
C GLY A 354 1.40 4.01 -15.07
N ASP A 355 2.05 4.31 -16.14
CA ASP A 355 2.83 3.35 -16.90
C ASP A 355 4.09 2.91 -16.16
N ARG A 356 4.48 3.60 -15.08
CA ARG A 356 5.79 3.37 -14.47
C ARG A 356 5.76 3.60 -12.96
N MET A 357 6.33 2.66 -12.22
CA MET A 357 6.73 2.86 -10.84
C MET A 357 8.22 3.17 -10.75
N TYR A 358 8.65 3.79 -9.67
CA TYR A 358 10.04 4.14 -9.45
C TYR A 358 10.54 3.61 -8.11
N LEU A 359 11.86 3.38 -8.02
CA LEU A 359 12.56 3.38 -6.76
C LEU A 359 13.23 4.74 -6.56
N LEU A 360 13.08 5.29 -5.38
CA LEU A 360 13.73 6.52 -4.96
C LEU A 360 14.80 6.17 -3.93
N MET A 361 15.95 6.81 -4.02
CA MET A 361 17.00 6.73 -3.01
C MET A 361 16.78 7.84 -1.99
N LEU A 362 16.67 7.46 -0.72
CA LEU A 362 16.58 8.38 0.41
C LEU A 362 17.92 8.43 1.12
N ASP A 363 18.53 9.61 1.17
CA ASP A 363 19.73 9.82 1.98
C ASP A 363 19.32 9.89 3.48
N PRO A 364 19.75 8.94 4.32
CA PRO A 364 19.35 8.88 5.73
C PRO A 364 19.93 10.01 6.60
N ASN A 365 20.91 10.77 6.09
CA ASN A 365 21.52 11.87 6.83
C ASN A 365 20.90 13.23 6.51
N THR A 366 20.42 13.40 5.29
CA THR A 366 19.94 14.70 4.78
C THR A 366 18.47 14.71 4.43
N GLY A 367 17.83 13.53 4.30
CA GLY A 367 16.46 13.40 3.78
C GLY A 367 16.33 13.73 2.29
N SER A 368 17.46 13.86 1.57
CA SER A 368 17.44 14.08 0.12
C SER A 368 16.85 12.87 -0.60
N LEU A 369 15.95 13.13 -1.54
CA LEU A 369 15.25 12.11 -2.31
C LEU A 369 15.56 12.25 -3.80
N THR A 370 16.02 11.16 -4.42
CA THR A 370 16.37 11.12 -5.85
C THR A 370 15.86 9.83 -6.51
N ILE A 371 15.59 9.87 -7.82
CA ILE A 371 15.24 8.65 -8.55
C ILE A 371 16.46 7.74 -8.66
N ASP A 372 16.31 6.45 -8.32
CA ASP A 372 17.35 5.44 -8.58
C ASP A 372 17.52 5.22 -10.08
N GLN A 373 18.60 5.77 -10.64
CA GLN A 373 18.90 5.70 -12.05
C GLN A 373 19.38 4.32 -12.51
N THR A 374 19.68 3.42 -11.57
CA THR A 374 20.18 2.07 -11.85
C THR A 374 19.08 1.01 -11.84
N PHE A 375 17.98 1.25 -11.15
CA PHE A 375 16.80 0.41 -11.19
C PHE A 375 16.08 0.58 -12.54
N ARG A 376 16.27 -0.38 -13.47
CA ARG A 376 15.83 -0.25 -14.87
C ARG A 376 15.12 -1.49 -15.38
N ASP A 377 14.00 -1.28 -16.07
CA ASP A 377 13.30 -2.34 -16.82
C ASP A 377 13.99 -2.62 -18.16
N ILE A 378 13.40 -3.54 -18.93
CA ILE A 378 13.90 -3.97 -20.25
C ILE A 378 14.01 -2.84 -21.29
N ASP A 379 13.25 -1.77 -21.11
CA ASP A 379 13.32 -0.58 -21.97
C ASP A 379 14.53 0.33 -21.67
N GLY A 380 15.34 -0.03 -20.67
CA GLY A 380 16.55 0.70 -20.28
C GLY A 380 16.30 2.02 -19.55
N LYS A 381 15.06 2.40 -19.31
CA LYS A 381 14.71 3.62 -18.57
C LYS A 381 14.63 3.37 -17.07
N PRO A 382 14.90 4.35 -16.20
CA PRO A 382 14.70 4.24 -14.77
C PRO A 382 13.26 3.88 -14.41
N GLY A 383 13.11 3.05 -13.37
CA GLY A 383 11.82 2.53 -12.93
C GLY A 383 11.40 1.27 -13.70
N PHE A 384 10.28 0.69 -13.26
CA PHE A 384 9.67 -0.50 -13.86
C PHE A 384 8.40 -0.09 -14.64
N ASN A 385 8.26 -0.59 -15.88
CA ASN A 385 7.19 -0.21 -16.78
C ASN A 385 6.04 -1.23 -16.73
N PHE A 386 4.85 -0.79 -16.40
CA PHE A 386 3.60 -1.58 -16.38
C PHE A 386 2.79 -1.46 -17.69
N ALA A 387 3.28 -0.73 -18.69
CA ALA A 387 2.66 -0.72 -20.02
C ALA A 387 2.57 -2.14 -20.59
N SER A 388 1.78 -2.31 -21.64
CA SER A 388 1.44 -3.62 -22.21
C SER A 388 2.67 -4.52 -22.41
N ARG A 389 2.64 -5.69 -21.76
CA ARG A 389 3.66 -6.74 -21.84
C ARG A 389 3.04 -8.12 -21.69
N VAL A 390 3.80 -9.15 -22.04
CA VAL A 390 3.49 -10.54 -21.69
C VAL A 390 3.97 -10.78 -20.26
N TRP A 391 3.03 -11.11 -19.36
CA TRP A 391 3.31 -11.41 -17.97
C TRP A 391 3.58 -12.90 -17.78
N PRO A 392 4.47 -13.31 -16.87
CA PRO A 392 4.85 -14.71 -16.66
C PRO A 392 3.68 -15.66 -16.34
N HIS A 393 2.60 -15.16 -15.77
CA HIS A 393 1.38 -15.94 -15.51
C HIS A 393 0.49 -16.14 -16.76
N GLY A 394 0.98 -15.82 -17.97
CA GLY A 394 0.32 -16.12 -19.24
C GLY A 394 -0.68 -15.07 -19.74
N TRP A 395 -0.74 -13.91 -19.10
CA TRP A 395 -1.58 -12.79 -19.56
C TRP A 395 -0.77 -11.74 -20.32
N THR A 396 -1.41 -11.09 -21.30
CA THR A 396 -0.84 -9.94 -22.01
C THR A 396 -1.73 -8.73 -21.82
N GLY A 397 -1.18 -7.65 -21.30
CA GLY A 397 -1.93 -6.43 -21.05
C GLY A 397 -1.13 -5.40 -20.27
N GLU A 398 -1.79 -4.28 -20.00
CA GLU A 398 -1.27 -3.15 -19.26
C GLU A 398 -1.62 -3.29 -17.78
N GLY A 399 -0.61 -3.24 -16.92
CA GLY A 399 -0.78 -3.36 -15.48
C GLY A 399 -1.16 -2.03 -14.82
N LYS A 400 -1.85 -2.14 -13.68
CA LYS A 400 -2.20 -1.02 -12.79
C LYS A 400 -1.60 -1.29 -11.41
N PRO A 401 -0.34 -0.88 -11.16
CA PRO A 401 0.32 -1.11 -9.88
C PRO A 401 -0.29 -0.26 -8.77
N HIS A 402 -0.41 -0.82 -7.57
CA HIS A 402 -0.86 -0.06 -6.41
C HIS A 402 -0.02 -0.38 -5.16
N GLY A 403 -0.41 -1.35 -4.32
CA GLY A 403 0.36 -1.74 -3.14
C GLY A 403 1.69 -2.40 -3.52
N ALA A 404 2.76 -2.07 -2.81
CA ALA A 404 4.08 -2.64 -3.06
C ALA A 404 4.86 -2.78 -1.75
N VAL A 405 5.68 -3.83 -1.64
CA VAL A 405 6.48 -4.12 -0.45
C VAL A 405 7.77 -4.84 -0.83
N PHE A 406 8.87 -4.54 -0.14
CA PHE A 406 10.14 -5.23 -0.33
C PHE A 406 10.19 -6.54 0.46
N SER A 407 10.97 -7.52 -0.02
CA SER A 407 11.36 -8.68 0.79
C SER A 407 12.15 -8.24 2.03
N ARG A 408 12.25 -9.14 2.99
CA ARG A 408 13.14 -8.93 4.15
C ARG A 408 14.59 -9.17 3.80
#